data_a5aee075c75dc2f98b046a4a98e1ee6c
#
_entry.id   a5aee075c75dc2f98b046a4a98e1ee6c
#
_cell.length_a   1.000
_cell.length_b   1.000
_cell.length_c   1.000
_cell.angle_alpha   90.00
_cell.angle_beta   90.00
_cell.angle_gamma   90.00
#
_symmetry.space_group_name_H-M   'P 1'
#
loop_
_entity.id
_entity.type
_entity.pdbx_description
1 polymer ?
#
loop_
_entity_poly.entity_id
_entity_poly.type
_entity_poly.pdbx_seq_one_letter_code
_entity_poly.pdbx_strand_id
1 'polypeptide(L)'
;MRYSVIIPVYNRPDEVDELLQSLTVQHFKGFEVVVVEDGSSIPCKGVVDQYADRLNIKYFSKPNSGPGQTRNYGAERSESEYLIILDSDVILPEGYFDAVEKELTTSPADAFGGPDRAHDSFTDIQKAINYSMTSFF
;
A
#
# COMPACT_ATOMS: atom_id res chain seq x y z
N MET A 1 -13.90 -2.39 -6.49
CA MET A 1 -12.90 -1.91 -5.50
C MET A 1 -12.63 -0.45 -5.71
N ARG A 2 -12.57 0.31 -4.64
CA ARG A 2 -12.26 1.73 -4.74
C ARG A 2 -10.77 1.99 -4.75
N TYR A 3 -10.01 1.19 -4.01
CA TYR A 3 -8.56 1.35 -3.91
C TYR A 3 -7.80 0.08 -4.22
N SER A 4 -6.63 0.23 -4.84
CA SER A 4 -5.65 -0.83 -4.93
C SER A 4 -4.41 -0.39 -4.17
N VAL A 5 -4.03 -1.15 -3.15
CA VAL A 5 -2.83 -0.89 -2.35
C VAL A 5 -1.68 -1.66 -2.97
N ILE A 6 -0.71 -0.94 -3.53
CA ILE A 6 0.43 -1.53 -4.22
C ILE A 6 1.61 -1.56 -3.25
N ILE A 7 2.13 -2.75 -2.98
CA ILE A 7 3.23 -2.95 -2.04
C ILE A 7 4.41 -3.59 -2.76
N PRO A 8 5.40 -2.79 -3.20
CA PRO A 8 6.64 -3.36 -3.72
C PRO A 8 7.48 -3.90 -2.57
N VAL A 9 8.04 -5.10 -2.74
CA VAL A 9 8.76 -5.80 -1.68
C VAL A 9 10.10 -6.31 -2.20
N TYR A 10 11.15 -6.14 -1.39
CA TYR A 10 12.44 -6.74 -1.64
C TYR A 10 13.06 -7.20 -0.31
N ASN A 11 13.04 -8.53 -0.07
CA ASN A 11 13.66 -9.15 1.12
C ASN A 11 13.14 -8.56 2.45
N ARG A 12 11.82 -8.37 2.59
CA ARG A 12 11.24 -7.75 3.79
C ARG A 12 9.97 -8.47 4.26
N PRO A 13 10.01 -9.81 4.48
CA PRO A 13 8.79 -10.53 4.88
C PRO A 13 8.21 -10.06 6.20
N ASP A 14 9.06 -9.69 7.17
CA ASP A 14 8.58 -9.24 8.49
C ASP A 14 7.85 -7.91 8.39
N GLU A 15 8.36 -6.99 7.57
CA GLU A 15 7.72 -5.70 7.37
C GLU A 15 6.37 -5.85 6.65
N VAL A 16 6.33 -6.76 5.66
CA VAL A 16 5.08 -7.06 4.95
C VAL A 16 4.04 -7.61 5.91
N ASP A 17 4.44 -8.49 6.83
CA ASP A 17 3.53 -9.04 7.82
C ASP A 17 2.89 -7.94 8.67
N GLU A 18 3.68 -7.00 9.17
CA GLU A 18 3.17 -5.89 9.98
C GLU A 18 2.23 -4.99 9.17
N LEU A 19 2.57 -4.70 7.92
CA LEU A 19 1.73 -3.88 7.05
C LEU A 19 0.41 -4.59 6.76
N LEU A 20 0.43 -5.87 6.40
CA LEU A 20 -0.78 -6.63 6.12
C LEU A 20 -1.66 -6.74 7.36
N GLN A 21 -1.06 -6.90 8.53
CA GLN A 21 -1.81 -6.89 9.79
C GLN A 21 -2.55 -5.57 9.96
N SER A 22 -1.89 -4.45 9.68
CA SER A 22 -2.53 -3.13 9.80
C SER A 22 -3.66 -2.95 8.79
N LEU A 23 -3.61 -3.64 7.65
CA LEU A 23 -4.68 -3.61 6.67
C LEU A 23 -5.89 -4.43 7.09
N THR A 24 -5.68 -5.52 7.84
CA THR A 24 -6.80 -6.37 8.28
C THR A 24 -7.73 -5.67 9.28
N VAL A 25 -7.21 -4.70 10.03
CA VAL A 25 -8.00 -4.01 11.07
C VAL A 25 -8.69 -2.75 10.55
N GLN A 26 -8.59 -2.45 9.27
CA GLN A 26 -9.28 -1.31 8.68
C GLN A 26 -10.79 -1.55 8.68
N HIS A 27 -11.56 -0.54 9.06
CA HIS A 27 -13.02 -0.63 9.00
C HIS A 27 -13.54 -0.63 7.56
N PHE A 28 -12.96 0.22 6.73
CA PHE A 28 -13.28 0.28 5.30
C PHE A 28 -12.68 -0.95 4.62
N LYS A 29 -13.47 -1.65 3.81
CA LYS A 29 -13.04 -2.89 3.15
C LYS A 29 -13.03 -2.81 1.62
N GLY A 30 -13.29 -1.66 1.04
CA GLY A 30 -13.38 -1.48 -0.41
C GLY A 30 -12.02 -1.36 -1.10
N PHE A 31 -11.06 -2.20 -0.74
CA PHE A 31 -9.73 -2.17 -1.34
C PHE A 31 -9.23 -3.58 -1.62
N GLU A 32 -8.34 -3.66 -2.61
CA GLU A 32 -7.54 -4.86 -2.86
C GLU A 32 -6.08 -4.54 -2.52
N VAL A 33 -5.30 -5.59 -2.28
CA VAL A 33 -3.87 -5.47 -1.99
C VAL A 33 -3.10 -6.18 -3.09
N VAL A 34 -2.10 -5.51 -3.66
CA VAL A 34 -1.25 -6.08 -4.72
C VAL A 34 0.18 -6.07 -4.21
N VAL A 35 0.69 -7.25 -3.86
CA VAL A 35 2.07 -7.42 -3.38
C VAL A 35 2.93 -7.86 -4.55
N VAL A 36 4.02 -7.14 -4.78
CA VAL A 36 4.95 -7.44 -5.88
C VAL A 36 6.35 -7.65 -5.32
N GLU A 37 6.85 -8.87 -5.42
CA GLU A 37 8.24 -9.20 -5.05
C GLU A 37 9.18 -8.77 -6.17
N ASP A 38 10.16 -7.97 -5.84
CA ASP A 38 11.14 -7.47 -6.79
C ASP A 38 12.41 -8.33 -6.77
N GLY A 39 12.27 -9.61 -7.06
CA GLY A 39 13.39 -10.54 -7.12
C GLY A 39 13.98 -10.90 -5.77
N SER A 40 13.12 -11.01 -4.74
CA SER A 40 13.59 -11.33 -3.39
C SER A 40 14.21 -12.72 -3.30
N SER A 41 15.31 -12.83 -2.57
CA SER A 41 15.88 -14.11 -2.17
C SER A 41 15.18 -14.65 -0.91
N ILE A 42 14.55 -13.75 -0.14
CA ILE A 42 13.75 -14.11 1.03
C ILE A 42 12.32 -13.65 0.73
N PRO A 43 11.50 -14.50 0.10
CA PRO A 43 10.17 -14.08 -0.35
C PRO A 43 9.17 -13.99 0.81
N CYS A 44 8.12 -13.18 0.61
CA CYS A 44 7.05 -13.02 1.58
C CYS A 44 5.79 -13.82 1.21
N LYS A 45 5.87 -14.74 0.26
CA LYS A 45 4.69 -15.50 -0.18
C LYS A 45 4.00 -16.22 0.97
N GLY A 46 4.77 -16.86 1.86
CA GLY A 46 4.21 -17.54 3.01
C GLY A 46 3.46 -16.60 3.94
N VAL A 47 3.97 -15.38 4.10
CA VAL A 47 3.29 -14.33 4.88
C VAL A 47 1.98 -13.95 4.20
N VAL A 48 2.02 -13.69 2.89
CA VAL A 48 0.84 -13.29 2.11
C VAL A 48 -0.25 -14.36 2.22
N ASP A 49 0.12 -15.62 2.12
CA ASP A 49 -0.83 -16.73 2.18
C ASP A 49 -1.60 -16.78 3.51
N GLN A 50 -1.00 -16.28 4.59
CA GLN A 50 -1.66 -16.22 5.90
C GLN A 50 -2.80 -15.21 5.94
N TYR A 51 -2.82 -14.26 5.02
CA TYR A 51 -3.83 -13.20 4.99
C TYR A 51 -4.86 -13.38 3.86
N ALA A 52 -4.74 -14.44 3.08
CA ALA A 52 -5.59 -14.65 1.90
C ALA A 52 -7.07 -14.79 2.25
N ASP A 53 -7.40 -15.23 3.45
CA ASP A 53 -8.78 -15.39 3.92
C ASP A 53 -9.35 -14.11 4.54
N ARG A 54 -8.51 -13.12 4.82
CA ARG A 54 -8.91 -11.87 5.49
C ARG A 54 -8.78 -10.64 4.60
N LEU A 55 -7.99 -10.73 3.53
CA LEU A 55 -7.75 -9.64 2.61
C LEU A 55 -7.98 -10.11 1.19
N ASN A 56 -8.48 -9.22 0.33
CA ASN A 56 -8.49 -9.45 -1.10
C ASN A 56 -7.09 -9.11 -1.62
N ILE A 57 -6.23 -10.12 -1.67
CA ILE A 57 -4.80 -9.93 -1.92
C ILE A 57 -4.35 -10.71 -3.14
N LYS A 58 -3.55 -10.05 -3.99
CA LYS A 58 -2.89 -10.64 -5.15
C LYS A 58 -1.39 -10.61 -4.90
N TYR A 59 -0.70 -11.68 -5.30
CA TYR A 59 0.74 -11.78 -5.12
C TYR A 59 1.41 -12.04 -6.46
N PHE A 60 2.45 -11.27 -6.75
CA PHE A 60 3.26 -11.41 -7.95
C PHE A 60 4.73 -11.42 -7.60
N SER A 61 5.52 -12.16 -8.37
CA SER A 61 6.97 -12.20 -8.24
C SER A 61 7.58 -11.93 -9.60
N LYS A 62 8.62 -11.12 -9.66
CA LYS A 62 9.27 -10.73 -10.90
C LYS A 62 10.77 -10.61 -10.69
N PRO A 63 11.59 -10.64 -11.75
CA PRO A 63 13.02 -10.37 -11.63
C PRO A 63 13.28 -8.97 -11.10
N ASN A 64 14.35 -8.81 -10.34
CA ASN A 64 14.72 -7.53 -9.76
C ASN A 64 14.92 -6.46 -10.83
N SER A 65 14.24 -5.32 -10.68
CA SER A 65 14.33 -4.22 -11.64
C SER A 65 14.22 -2.85 -10.98
N GLY A 66 14.12 -2.82 -9.65
CA GLY A 66 14.05 -1.57 -8.91
C GLY A 66 12.63 -1.18 -8.51
N PRO A 67 12.50 -0.27 -7.53
CA PRO A 67 11.18 0.07 -6.96
C PRO A 67 10.24 0.75 -7.95
N GLY A 68 10.75 1.59 -8.86
CA GLY A 68 9.89 2.28 -9.83
C GLY A 68 9.18 1.31 -10.76
N GLN A 69 9.92 0.36 -11.35
CA GLN A 69 9.35 -0.64 -12.23
C GLN A 69 8.43 -1.60 -11.48
N THR A 70 8.76 -1.90 -10.24
CA THR A 70 7.95 -2.77 -9.40
C THR A 70 6.60 -2.13 -9.08
N ARG A 71 6.57 -0.84 -8.80
CA ARG A 71 5.34 -0.08 -8.60
C ARG A 71 4.48 -0.09 -9.87
N ASN A 72 5.10 0.16 -11.02
CA ASN A 72 4.40 0.14 -12.31
C ASN A 72 3.82 -1.23 -12.60
N TYR A 73 4.57 -2.28 -12.31
CA TYR A 73 4.11 -3.65 -12.48
C TYR A 73 2.83 -3.91 -11.68
N GLY A 74 2.82 -3.49 -10.42
CA GLY A 74 1.64 -3.63 -9.56
C GLY A 74 0.47 -2.79 -10.05
N ALA A 75 0.74 -1.55 -10.46
CA ALA A 75 -0.28 -0.64 -10.95
C ALA A 75 -0.98 -1.19 -12.20
N GLU A 76 -0.23 -1.78 -13.12
CA GLU A 76 -0.76 -2.38 -14.35
C GLU A 76 -1.72 -3.54 -14.06
N ARG A 77 -1.59 -4.17 -12.91
CA ARG A 77 -2.38 -5.35 -12.51
C ARG A 77 -3.47 -5.00 -11.51
N SER A 78 -3.65 -3.73 -11.22
CA SER A 78 -4.70 -3.26 -10.33
C SER A 78 -5.93 -2.88 -11.16
N GLU A 79 -7.11 -2.95 -10.52
CA GLU A 79 -8.39 -2.74 -11.20
C GLU A 79 -9.23 -1.67 -10.51
N SER A 80 -8.64 -0.88 -9.64
CA SER A 80 -9.38 0.07 -8.82
C SER A 80 -9.32 1.49 -9.37
N GLU A 81 -10.21 2.32 -8.86
CA GLU A 81 -10.31 3.73 -9.23
C GLU A 81 -9.08 4.53 -8.76
N TYR A 82 -8.58 4.22 -7.58
CA TYR A 82 -7.42 4.91 -6.99
C TYR A 82 -6.33 3.92 -6.63
N LEU A 83 -5.08 4.36 -6.76
CA LEU A 83 -3.91 3.59 -6.36
C LEU A 83 -3.29 4.20 -5.11
N ILE A 84 -2.96 3.35 -4.15
CA ILE A 84 -2.23 3.75 -2.96
C ILE A 84 -0.95 2.94 -2.93
N ILE A 85 0.20 3.61 -3.07
CA ILE A 85 1.49 2.94 -3.13
C ILE A 85 2.17 3.10 -1.79
N LEU A 86 2.46 1.97 -1.14
CA LEU A 86 3.05 1.94 0.19
C LEU A 86 4.33 1.11 0.17
N ASP A 87 5.37 1.61 0.83
CA ASP A 87 6.55 0.78 1.09
C ASP A 87 6.23 -0.23 2.18
N SER A 88 6.97 -1.33 2.17
CA SER A 88 6.73 -2.44 3.10
C SER A 88 6.94 -2.06 4.57
N ASP A 89 7.68 -0.98 4.85
CA ASP A 89 7.97 -0.54 6.21
C ASP A 89 6.92 0.39 6.81
N VAL A 90 5.80 0.58 6.13
CA VAL A 90 4.68 1.41 6.61
C VAL A 90 3.73 0.55 7.42
N ILE A 91 3.25 1.10 8.54
CA ILE A 91 2.18 0.52 9.34
C ILE A 91 1.03 1.53 9.35
N LEU A 92 -0.14 1.11 8.88
CA LEU A 92 -1.28 2.02 8.76
C LEU A 92 -2.05 2.11 10.08
N PRO A 93 -2.46 3.31 10.48
CA PRO A 93 -3.39 3.45 11.61
C PRO A 93 -4.76 2.88 11.25
N GLU A 94 -5.51 2.49 12.26
CA GLU A 94 -6.79 1.79 12.10
C GLU A 94 -7.80 2.55 11.24
N GLY A 95 -7.81 3.88 11.32
CA GLY A 95 -8.73 4.73 10.56
C GLY A 95 -8.17 5.29 9.27
N TYR A 96 -7.14 4.67 8.69
CA TYR A 96 -6.46 5.21 7.51
C TYR A 96 -7.41 5.43 6.34
N PHE A 97 -8.17 4.41 5.94
CA PHE A 97 -9.08 4.51 4.80
C PHE A 97 -10.25 5.45 5.07
N ASP A 98 -10.70 5.52 6.32
CA ASP A 98 -11.75 6.48 6.68
C ASP A 98 -11.25 7.91 6.48
N ALA A 99 -10.00 8.19 6.83
CA ALA A 99 -9.39 9.50 6.61
C ALA A 99 -9.20 9.79 5.14
N VAL A 100 -8.77 8.80 4.34
CA VAL A 100 -8.62 8.96 2.89
C VAL A 100 -9.98 9.27 2.24
N GLU A 101 -11.02 8.55 2.63
CA GLU A 101 -12.37 8.79 2.13
C GLU A 101 -12.83 10.22 2.44
N LYS A 102 -12.56 10.68 3.67
CA LYS A 102 -12.90 12.03 4.08
C LYS A 102 -12.18 13.07 3.25
N GLU A 103 -10.88 12.88 3.00
CA GLU A 103 -10.10 13.79 2.18
C GLU A 103 -10.64 13.87 0.75
N LEU A 104 -10.95 12.74 0.14
CA LEU A 104 -11.47 12.70 -1.22
C LEU A 104 -12.86 13.34 -1.31
N THR A 105 -13.67 13.24 -0.27
CA THR A 105 -14.99 13.85 -0.23
C THR A 105 -14.88 15.37 -0.05
N THR A 106 -13.95 15.82 0.78
CA THR A 106 -13.77 17.24 1.08
C THR A 106 -13.04 17.96 -0.06
N SER A 107 -12.04 17.32 -0.64
CA SER A 107 -11.21 17.89 -1.71
C SER A 107 -11.04 16.85 -2.81
N PRO A 108 -12.06 16.62 -3.63
CA PRO A 108 -11.97 15.63 -4.70
C PRO A 108 -10.82 15.92 -5.63
N ALA A 109 -10.03 14.89 -5.93
CA ALA A 109 -8.87 15.03 -6.79
C ALA A 109 -8.53 13.67 -7.42
N ASP A 110 -7.85 13.71 -8.58
CA ASP A 110 -7.33 12.49 -9.19
C ASP A 110 -6.15 11.95 -8.39
N ALA A 111 -5.44 12.83 -7.71
CA ALA A 111 -4.35 12.49 -6.80
C ALA A 111 -4.31 13.53 -5.69
N PHE A 112 -3.91 13.11 -4.50
CA PHE A 112 -3.80 14.02 -3.38
C PHE A 112 -2.67 13.58 -2.46
N GLY A 113 -2.28 14.47 -1.54
CA GLY A 113 -1.26 14.15 -0.57
C GLY A 113 -1.02 15.30 0.37
N GLY A 114 -0.15 15.09 1.32
CA GLY A 114 0.28 16.14 2.22
C GLY A 114 1.46 16.88 1.64
N PRO A 115 2.21 17.59 2.46
CA PRO A 115 3.44 18.26 2.03
C PRO A 115 4.46 17.24 1.55
N ASP A 116 5.47 17.71 0.80
CA ASP A 116 6.50 16.87 0.23
C ASP A 116 7.20 15.99 1.27
N ARG A 117 7.18 16.43 2.50
CA ARG A 117 7.80 15.69 3.60
C ARG A 117 6.87 15.69 4.80
N ALA A 118 6.56 14.50 5.30
CA ALA A 118 5.78 14.38 6.53
C ALA A 118 6.62 14.84 7.71
N HIS A 119 6.03 15.67 8.55
CA HIS A 119 6.68 16.17 9.76
C HIS A 119 6.43 15.20 10.92
N ASP A 120 7.36 15.12 11.86
CA ASP A 120 7.22 14.21 13.01
C ASP A 120 5.98 14.52 13.85
N SER A 121 5.52 15.76 13.83
CA SER A 121 4.30 16.15 14.52
C SER A 121 3.02 15.73 13.79
N PHE A 122 3.14 15.27 12.55
CA PHE A 122 2.00 14.78 11.78
C PHE A 122 1.53 13.44 12.34
N THR A 123 0.24 13.17 12.16
CA THR A 123 -0.31 11.87 12.54
C THR A 123 0.22 10.79 11.60
N ASP A 124 0.12 9.53 12.03
CA ASP A 124 0.52 8.41 11.18
C ASP A 124 -0.29 8.38 9.89
N ILE A 125 -1.54 8.80 9.92
CA ILE A 125 -2.39 8.89 8.74
C ILE A 125 -1.78 9.87 7.74
N GLN A 126 -1.38 11.05 8.19
CA GLN A 126 -0.79 12.06 7.32
C GLN A 126 0.53 11.59 6.73
N LYS A 127 1.35 10.89 7.52
CA LYS A 127 2.60 10.34 7.03
C LYS A 127 2.35 9.30 5.94
N ALA A 128 1.40 8.42 6.14
CA ALA A 128 1.08 7.39 5.15
C ALA A 128 0.54 7.99 3.85
N ILE A 129 -0.36 8.97 3.94
CA ILE A 129 -0.89 9.68 2.77
C ILE A 129 0.24 10.39 2.02
N ASN A 130 1.08 11.13 2.74
CA ASN A 130 2.22 11.82 2.15
C ASN A 130 3.14 10.86 1.41
N TYR A 131 3.42 9.73 2.03
CA TYR A 131 4.29 8.71 1.45
C TYR A 131 3.71 8.16 0.15
N SER A 132 2.41 7.83 0.16
CA SER A 132 1.73 7.32 -1.02
C SER A 132 1.84 8.28 -2.20
N MET A 133 1.63 9.55 -1.96
CA MET A 133 1.71 10.58 -3.01
C MET A 133 3.12 10.73 -3.54
N THR A 134 4.11 10.81 -2.64
CA THR A 134 5.50 10.95 -3.04
C THR A 134 5.96 9.75 -3.87
N SER A 135 5.47 8.56 -3.55
CA SER A 135 5.83 7.35 -4.27
C SER A 135 5.17 7.26 -5.65
N PHE A 136 3.97 7.81 -5.79
CA PHE A 136 3.23 7.76 -7.04
C PHE A 136 3.86 8.67 -8.11
N PHE A 137 4.32 9.84 -7.72
CA PHE A 137 4.94 10.81 -8.61
C PHE A 137 6.45 10.77 -8.56
#